data_0347641252451867ae3e7f71d886635c
#
_entry.id   0347641252451867ae3e7f71d886635c
#
_cell.length_a   1.000
_cell.length_b   1.000
_cell.length_c   1.000
_cell.angle_alpha   90.00
_cell.angle_beta   90.00
_cell.angle_gamma   90.00
#
_symmetry.space_group_name_H-M   'P 1'
#
loop_
_entity.id
_entity.type
_entity.pdbx_description
1 polymer ?
#
loop_
_entity_poly.entity_id
_entity_poly.type
_entity_poly.pdbx_seq_one_letter_code
_entity_poly.pdbx_strand_id
1 'polypeptide(L)'
;MTAIEFLRRYRPDSLVKSSARGEYQLAEHDSFKINGESSVWHWKSRDIGGKSALKYLIYVEGVPFVEAVQLLCEESPTYIPVQHEA
;
A
#
# COMPACT_ATOMS: atom_id res chain seq x y z
N MET A 1 7.20 5.57 -2.30
CA MET A 1 6.07 5.06 -3.10
C MET A 1 4.79 5.13 -2.28
N THR A 2 3.72 5.54 -2.90
CA THR A 2 2.42 5.56 -2.23
C THR A 2 1.73 4.22 -2.40
N ALA A 3 0.70 4.00 -1.55
CA ALA A 3 -0.04 2.75 -1.61
C ALA A 3 -0.75 2.57 -2.95
N ILE A 4 -1.31 3.65 -3.51
CA ILE A 4 -2.03 3.53 -4.79
C ILE A 4 -1.05 3.19 -5.91
N GLU A 5 0.15 3.74 -5.89
CA GLU A 5 1.16 3.40 -6.88
C GLU A 5 1.56 1.93 -6.80
N PHE A 6 1.74 1.43 -5.56
CA PHE A 6 2.08 0.04 -5.35
C PHE A 6 0.98 -0.88 -5.86
N LEU A 7 -0.27 -0.56 -5.54
CA LEU A 7 -1.39 -1.39 -5.95
C LEU A 7 -1.55 -1.43 -7.47
N ARG A 8 -1.41 -0.29 -8.12
CA ARG A 8 -1.53 -0.25 -9.59
C ARG A 8 -0.43 -1.05 -10.26
N ARG A 9 0.73 -1.11 -9.64
CA ARG A 9 1.87 -1.78 -10.23
C ARG A 9 1.89 -3.27 -9.96
N TYR A 10 1.60 -3.65 -8.72
CA TYR A 10 1.77 -5.05 -8.30
C TYR A 10 0.47 -5.79 -8.03
N ARG A 11 -0.62 -5.07 -7.83
CA ARG A 11 -1.92 -5.68 -7.54
C ARG A 11 -3.02 -5.08 -8.40
N PRO A 12 -2.79 -4.95 -9.72
CA PRO A 12 -3.82 -4.29 -10.56
C PRO A 12 -5.14 -5.04 -10.58
N ASP A 13 -5.10 -6.36 -10.48
CA ASP A 13 -6.33 -7.16 -10.51
C ASP A 13 -7.11 -7.07 -9.21
N SER A 14 -6.44 -6.73 -8.11
CA SER A 14 -7.11 -6.56 -6.82
C SER A 14 -7.71 -5.18 -6.64
N LEU A 15 -7.23 -4.20 -7.40
CA LEU A 15 -7.68 -2.82 -7.27
C LEU A 15 -8.90 -2.61 -8.16
N VAL A 16 -10.07 -2.54 -7.54
CA VAL A 16 -11.31 -2.37 -8.27
C VAL A 16 -11.99 -1.09 -7.84
N LYS A 17 -12.84 -0.56 -8.71
CA LYS A 17 -13.54 0.68 -8.40
C LYS A 17 -14.56 0.47 -7.29
N SER A 18 -14.60 1.43 -6.38
CA SER A 18 -15.61 1.48 -5.34
C SER A 18 -16.83 2.24 -5.87
N SER A 19 -17.88 2.28 -5.07
CA SER A 19 -19.07 3.03 -5.44
C SER A 19 -18.84 4.54 -5.42
N ALA A 20 -17.85 5.00 -4.66
CA ALA A 20 -17.54 6.43 -4.58
C ALA A 20 -16.62 6.83 -5.71
N ARG A 21 -16.86 8.03 -6.27
CA ARG A 21 -16.05 8.54 -7.36
C ARG A 21 -14.60 8.74 -6.90
N GLY A 22 -13.66 8.27 -7.70
CA GLY A 22 -12.24 8.40 -7.39
C GLY A 22 -11.75 7.50 -6.29
N GLU A 23 -12.60 6.62 -5.81
CA GLU A 23 -12.24 5.70 -4.74
C GLU A 23 -12.16 4.29 -5.29
N TYR A 24 -11.20 3.53 -4.77
CA TYR A 24 -11.00 2.13 -5.14
C TYR A 24 -11.08 1.27 -3.89
N GLN A 25 -11.21 0.00 -4.10
CA GLN A 25 -11.21 -0.98 -3.01
C GLN A 25 -10.46 -2.22 -3.45
N LEU A 26 -10.14 -3.09 -2.51
CA LEU A 26 -9.52 -4.36 -2.86
C LEU A 26 -10.60 -5.40 -3.12
N ALA A 27 -10.39 -6.21 -4.15
CA ALA A 27 -11.36 -7.25 -4.50
C ALA A 27 -11.56 -8.23 -3.35
N GLU A 28 -10.49 -8.53 -2.62
CA GLU A 28 -10.54 -9.50 -1.52
C GLU A 28 -10.87 -8.87 -0.17
N HIS A 29 -10.90 -7.54 -0.08
CA HIS A 29 -11.21 -6.83 1.16
C HIS A 29 -12.06 -5.63 0.83
N ASP A 30 -13.37 -5.83 0.75
CA ASP A 30 -14.26 -4.75 0.31
C ASP A 30 -14.41 -3.64 1.35
N SER A 31 -13.96 -3.86 2.58
CA SER A 31 -13.93 -2.80 3.58
C SER A 31 -12.70 -1.92 3.49
N PHE A 32 -11.75 -2.27 2.63
CA PHE A 32 -10.56 -1.45 2.37
C PHE A 32 -10.88 -0.47 1.25
N LYS A 33 -10.70 0.82 1.53
CA LYS A 33 -10.94 1.87 0.53
C LYS A 33 -9.70 2.73 0.39
N ILE A 34 -9.42 3.16 -0.82
CA ILE A 34 -8.26 4.00 -1.10
C ILE A 34 -8.63 5.04 -2.15
N ASN A 35 -8.18 6.26 -1.91
CA ASN A 35 -8.41 7.36 -2.85
C ASN A 35 -7.37 7.29 -3.97
N GLY A 36 -7.83 7.34 -5.22
CA GLY A 36 -6.95 7.18 -6.37
C GLY A 36 -6.02 8.35 -6.60
N GLU A 37 -6.31 9.52 -6.04
CA GLU A 37 -5.47 10.69 -6.22
C GLU A 37 -4.55 10.94 -5.04
N SER A 38 -5.12 10.94 -3.83
CA SER A 38 -4.36 11.26 -2.63
C SER A 38 -3.62 10.06 -2.06
N SER A 39 -4.02 8.87 -2.45
CA SER A 39 -3.50 7.60 -1.91
C SER A 39 -3.84 7.37 -0.44
N VAL A 40 -4.70 8.20 0.13
CA VAL A 40 -5.16 7.96 1.49
C VAL A 40 -6.04 6.71 1.49
N TRP A 41 -5.72 5.77 2.36
CA TRP A 41 -6.48 4.53 2.44
C TRP A 41 -6.94 4.28 3.86
N HIS A 42 -8.01 3.50 3.99
CA HIS A 42 -8.55 3.13 5.29
C HIS A 42 -9.17 1.74 5.20
N TRP A 43 -8.80 0.88 6.13
CA TRP A 43 -9.35 -0.47 6.23
C TRP A 43 -10.28 -0.51 7.43
N LYS A 44 -11.57 -0.37 7.15
CA LYS A 44 -12.55 -0.21 8.21
C LYS A 44 -12.62 -1.40 9.15
N SER A 45 -12.46 -2.60 8.63
CA SER A 45 -12.54 -3.81 9.46
C SER A 45 -11.49 -3.83 10.56
N ARG A 46 -10.35 -3.20 10.34
CA ARG A 46 -9.26 -3.18 11.30
C ARG A 46 -9.02 -1.80 11.88
N ASP A 47 -9.77 -0.81 11.41
CA ASP A 47 -9.65 0.57 11.85
C ASP A 47 -8.22 1.09 11.75
N ILE A 48 -7.60 0.82 10.61
CA ILE A 48 -6.27 1.32 10.31
C ILE A 48 -6.31 2.05 8.98
N GLY A 49 -5.39 2.97 8.83
CA GLY A 49 -5.31 3.74 7.61
C GLY A 49 -3.97 4.42 7.46
N GLY A 50 -3.74 4.98 6.29
CA GLY A 50 -2.50 5.65 6.01
C GLY A 50 -2.43 6.09 4.58
N LYS A 51 -1.22 6.29 4.09
CA LYS A 51 -0.99 6.81 2.76
C LYS A 51 0.15 6.07 2.05
N SER A 52 1.12 5.60 2.80
CA SER A 52 2.33 5.00 2.23
C SER A 52 2.13 3.54 1.88
N ALA A 53 2.92 3.08 0.91
CA ALA A 53 2.95 1.67 0.56
C ALA A 53 3.53 0.83 1.69
N LEU A 54 4.49 1.40 2.43
CA LEU A 54 5.10 0.67 3.54
C LEU A 54 4.07 0.29 4.59
N LYS A 55 3.26 1.25 5.00
CA LYS A 55 2.23 0.99 5.99
C LYS A 55 1.21 -0.01 5.47
N TYR A 56 0.84 0.12 4.19
CA TYR A 56 -0.07 -0.82 3.56
C TYR A 56 0.47 -2.24 3.61
N LEU A 57 1.72 -2.42 3.23
CA LEU A 57 2.32 -3.75 3.22
C LEU A 57 2.33 -4.38 4.61
N ILE A 58 2.69 -3.59 5.61
CA ILE A 58 2.81 -4.11 6.97
C ILE A 58 1.45 -4.44 7.57
N TYR A 59 0.49 -3.52 7.45
CA TYR A 59 -0.76 -3.65 8.18
C TYR A 59 -1.86 -4.36 7.40
N VAL A 60 -1.82 -4.31 6.08
CA VAL A 60 -2.86 -4.94 5.27
C VAL A 60 -2.40 -6.30 4.74
N GLU A 61 -1.21 -6.37 4.20
CA GLU A 61 -0.71 -7.64 3.64
C GLU A 61 0.07 -8.48 4.65
N GLY A 62 0.37 -7.91 5.80
CA GLY A 62 1.04 -8.67 6.85
C GLY A 62 2.51 -8.93 6.58
N VAL A 63 3.13 -8.12 5.73
CA VAL A 63 4.54 -8.27 5.41
C VAL A 63 5.39 -7.73 6.55
N PRO A 64 6.39 -8.48 7.03
CA PRO A 64 7.27 -7.95 8.06
C PRO A 64 7.97 -6.68 7.62
N PHE A 65 8.26 -5.81 8.59
CA PHE A 65 8.83 -4.50 8.29
C PHE A 65 10.07 -4.58 7.40
N VAL A 66 10.99 -5.47 7.74
CA VAL A 66 12.23 -5.60 6.98
C VAL A 66 11.97 -6.00 5.54
N GLU A 67 11.07 -6.97 5.33
CA GLU A 67 10.72 -7.39 3.98
C GLU A 67 10.03 -6.29 3.20
N ALA A 68 9.14 -5.55 3.86
CA ALA A 68 8.44 -4.44 3.21
C ALA A 68 9.42 -3.38 2.74
N VAL A 69 10.39 -3.05 3.59
CA VAL A 69 11.42 -2.08 3.21
C VAL A 69 12.23 -2.57 2.03
N GLN A 70 12.59 -3.84 2.03
CA GLN A 70 13.38 -4.40 0.92
C GLN A 70 12.62 -4.37 -0.38
N LEU A 71 11.33 -4.70 -0.36
CA LEU A 71 10.51 -4.66 -1.57
C LEU A 71 10.47 -3.25 -2.15
N LEU A 72 10.27 -2.26 -1.28
CA LEU A 72 10.18 -0.88 -1.74
C LEU A 72 11.53 -0.31 -2.17
N CYS A 73 12.61 -0.79 -1.57
CA CYS A 73 13.95 -0.39 -1.97
C CYS A 73 14.28 -0.88 -3.37
N GLU A 74 13.86 -2.08 -3.71
CA GLU A 74 14.08 -2.60 -5.05
C GLU A 74 13.35 -1.77 -6.09
N GLU A 75 12.18 -1.24 -5.70
CA GLU A 75 11.42 -0.36 -6.58
C GLU A 75 12.04 1.01 -6.73
N SER A 76 12.76 1.46 -5.70
CA SER A 76 13.36 2.78 -5.70
C SER A 76 14.88 2.63 -5.61
N PRO A 77 15.52 2.33 -6.73
CA PRO A 77 16.96 2.03 -6.70
C PRO A 77 17.81 3.20 -6.21
N THR A 78 17.27 4.40 -6.21
CA THR A 78 18.00 5.55 -5.67
C THR A 78 18.00 5.59 -4.16
N TYR A 79 17.15 4.80 -3.52
CA TYR A 79 17.10 4.75 -2.08
C TYR A 79 18.17 3.78 -1.56
N ILE A 80 18.99 4.26 -0.66
CA ILE A 80 20.04 3.44 -0.07
C ILE A 80 19.72 3.26 1.39
N PRO A 81 19.34 2.04 1.80
CA PRO A 81 19.02 1.80 3.21
C PRO A 81 20.27 2.02 4.05
N VAL A 82 20.10 2.70 5.17
CA VAL A 82 21.20 2.90 6.11
C VAL A 82 21.38 1.59 6.84
N GLN A 83 22.58 1.17 6.80
CA GLN A 83 22.87 -0.08 7.46
C GLN A 83 23.51 0.15 8.78
N HIS A 84 23.32 0.40 8.37
CA HIS A 84 23.87 0.31 8.76
C HIS A 84 24.29 -0.15 9.58
N GLU A 85 24.36 -0.16 9.62
CA GLU A 85 24.71 -0.64 9.98
C GLU A 85 25.04 -1.04 10.54
N ALA A 86 25.38 -1.14 10.72
CA ALA A 86 25.67 -1.52 10.99
C ALA A 86 25.83 -1.63 11.31
#